data_0e80355366cc6453c3e50f21f42d5304
#
_entry.id   0e80355366cc6453c3e50f21f42d5304
#
_cell.length_a   1.000
_cell.length_b   1.000
_cell.length_c   1.000
_cell.angle_alpha   90.00
_cell.angle_beta   90.00
_cell.angle_gamma   90.00
#
_symmetry.space_group_name_H-M   'P 1'
#
loop_
_entity.id
_entity.type
_entity.pdbx_description
1 polymer ?
#
loop_
_entity_poly.entity_id
_entity_poly.type
_entity_poly.pdbx_seq_one_letter_code
_entity_poly.pdbx_strand_id
1 'polypeptide(L)'
;MSQLVPPHGSPELKPLLLEGKAHEAEVKKAKGLKRVPLASRETGDLIMMGIGGFTPLDGFMGKADWQSVCDNMTMPSKKGLFWPIPITLSATKELAEEIAVGEEVALWDEETGELMATMKVTEKYTIDKNHECEKIFRTTDQAHPGVKMVMAQADVNLAGPVKVLSESYFPKQFEGLYQRPAEARKMFQERGWSTVAALQLRNPMHGSHAYLAWVAIEVCDGVYIHQLVGKLKPGDIPADV
;
A
#
# COMPACT_ATOMS: atom_id res chain seq x y z
N MET A 1 27.64 -10.92 -11.72
CA MET A 1 26.76 -9.87 -11.19
C MET A 1 25.78 -10.55 -10.26
N SER A 2 25.66 -10.10 -9.03
CA SER A 2 24.69 -10.62 -8.08
C SER A 2 23.29 -10.32 -8.61
N GLN A 3 22.45 -11.34 -8.69
CA GLN A 3 21.08 -11.18 -9.19
C GLN A 3 20.17 -10.95 -7.97
N LEU A 4 19.52 -9.81 -7.92
CA LEU A 4 18.50 -9.54 -6.89
C LEU A 4 17.35 -10.55 -7.01
N VAL A 5 16.78 -10.93 -5.87
CA VAL A 5 15.53 -11.70 -5.82
C VAL A 5 14.45 -10.95 -6.59
N PRO A 6 13.68 -11.60 -7.48
CA PRO A 6 12.59 -10.94 -8.19
C PRO A 6 11.53 -10.42 -7.21
N PRO A 7 10.74 -9.41 -7.59
CA PRO A 7 9.61 -8.96 -6.79
C PRO A 7 8.61 -10.09 -6.52
N HIS A 8 7.88 -10.00 -5.42
CA HIS A 8 6.88 -10.99 -5.03
C HIS A 8 5.84 -11.20 -6.13
N GLY A 9 5.73 -12.44 -6.62
CA GLY A 9 4.73 -12.84 -7.62
C GLY A 9 4.88 -12.21 -9.01
N SER A 10 6.02 -11.57 -9.31
CA SER A 10 6.26 -10.93 -10.61
C SER A 10 7.75 -10.96 -10.97
N PRO A 11 8.11 -11.03 -12.26
CA PRO A 11 9.51 -10.90 -12.68
C PRO A 11 10.06 -9.48 -12.47
N GLU A 12 9.20 -8.45 -12.48
CA GLU A 12 9.57 -7.05 -12.37
C GLU A 12 8.61 -6.30 -11.44
N LEU A 13 9.07 -5.17 -10.89
CA LEU A 13 8.20 -4.25 -10.15
C LEU A 13 7.08 -3.75 -11.07
N LYS A 14 5.90 -3.56 -10.49
CA LYS A 14 4.71 -3.07 -11.17
C LYS A 14 4.23 -1.76 -10.54
N PRO A 15 4.93 -0.64 -10.74
CA PRO A 15 4.43 0.66 -10.31
C PRO A 15 3.21 1.07 -11.13
N LEU A 16 2.18 1.57 -10.46
CA LEU A 16 0.94 2.06 -11.08
C LEU A 16 0.88 3.58 -11.16
N LEU A 17 1.93 4.29 -10.73
CA LEU A 17 2.05 5.73 -10.83
C LEU A 17 2.21 6.13 -12.29
N LEU A 18 1.33 7.01 -12.77
CA LEU A 18 1.44 7.59 -14.10
C LEU A 18 2.39 8.78 -14.09
N GLU A 19 3.12 8.95 -15.18
CA GLU A 19 4.06 10.07 -15.37
C GLU A 19 3.83 10.77 -16.72
N GLY A 20 4.33 12.02 -16.84
CA GLY A 20 4.33 12.80 -18.06
C GLY A 20 2.93 12.97 -18.68
N LYS A 21 2.84 12.82 -20.01
CA LYS A 21 1.58 13.04 -20.76
C LYS A 21 0.43 12.13 -20.33
N ALA A 22 0.73 10.89 -19.90
CA ALA A 22 -0.31 9.98 -19.43
C ALA A 22 -0.92 10.46 -18.11
N HIS A 23 -0.09 10.96 -17.21
CA HIS A 23 -0.54 11.59 -15.96
C HIS A 23 -1.42 12.82 -16.24
N GLU A 24 -0.95 13.77 -17.07
CA GLU A 24 -1.70 14.99 -17.42
C GLU A 24 -3.08 14.68 -18.03
N ALA A 25 -3.13 13.70 -18.93
CA ALA A 25 -4.39 13.28 -19.57
C ALA A 25 -5.35 12.68 -18.54
N GLU A 26 -4.87 11.82 -17.65
CA GLU A 26 -5.69 11.17 -16.65
C GLU A 26 -6.18 12.16 -15.56
N VAL A 27 -5.34 13.12 -15.14
CA VAL A 27 -5.73 14.21 -14.24
C VAL A 27 -6.86 15.06 -14.86
N LYS A 28 -6.75 15.38 -16.15
CA LYS A 28 -7.80 16.13 -16.87
C LYS A 28 -9.12 15.37 -16.90
N LYS A 29 -9.05 14.07 -17.18
CA LYS A 29 -10.21 13.17 -17.20
C LYS A 29 -10.86 13.05 -15.81
N ALA A 30 -10.05 12.89 -14.76
CA ALA A 30 -10.51 12.71 -13.40
C ALA A 30 -11.39 13.86 -12.87
N LYS A 31 -11.22 15.07 -13.39
CA LYS A 31 -12.05 16.25 -13.01
C LYS A 31 -13.54 16.09 -13.30
N GLY A 32 -13.90 15.24 -14.26
CA GLY A 32 -15.28 14.95 -14.63
C GLY A 32 -15.85 13.67 -14.01
N LEU A 33 -15.06 12.93 -13.24
CA LEU A 33 -15.46 11.67 -12.63
C LEU A 33 -16.11 11.88 -11.26
N LYS A 34 -16.97 10.93 -10.86
CA LYS A 34 -17.48 10.87 -9.49
C LYS A 34 -16.33 10.71 -8.50
N ARG A 35 -16.42 11.42 -7.39
CA ARG A 35 -15.40 11.38 -6.33
C ARG A 35 -15.70 10.28 -5.33
N VAL A 36 -14.68 9.50 -5.02
CA VAL A 36 -14.69 8.52 -3.92
C VAL A 36 -13.65 8.99 -2.91
N PRO A 37 -14.05 9.31 -1.68
CA PRO A 37 -13.11 9.71 -0.64
C PRO A 37 -12.30 8.50 -0.16
N LEU A 38 -11.03 8.73 0.15
CA LEU A 38 -10.10 7.75 0.68
C LEU A 38 -9.82 8.04 2.16
N ALA A 39 -9.94 7.02 2.99
CA ALA A 39 -9.38 7.06 4.32
C ALA A 39 -7.84 7.01 4.27
N SER A 40 -7.17 7.46 5.34
CA SER A 40 -5.70 7.48 5.43
C SER A 40 -5.02 6.14 5.10
N ARG A 41 -5.66 5.00 5.46
CA ARG A 41 -5.17 3.66 5.09
C ARG A 41 -5.23 3.44 3.58
N GLU A 42 -6.35 3.75 2.96
CA GLU A 42 -6.59 3.56 1.53
C GLU A 42 -5.69 4.46 0.68
N THR A 43 -5.40 5.69 1.16
CA THR A 43 -4.38 6.57 0.58
C THR A 43 -2.99 5.93 0.64
N GLY A 44 -2.61 5.35 1.78
CA GLY A 44 -1.35 4.62 1.94
C GLY A 44 -1.26 3.41 1.00
N ASP A 45 -2.34 2.63 0.89
CA ASP A 45 -2.42 1.48 -0.02
C ASP A 45 -2.24 1.91 -1.49
N LEU A 46 -2.84 3.04 -1.90
CA LEU A 46 -2.64 3.61 -3.25
C LEU A 46 -1.19 4.03 -3.50
N ILE A 47 -0.55 4.69 -2.53
CA ILE A 47 0.86 5.07 -2.65
C ILE A 47 1.71 3.81 -2.83
N MET A 48 1.49 2.77 -2.02
CA MET A 48 2.22 1.51 -2.14
C MET A 48 2.01 0.83 -3.50
N MET A 49 0.79 0.86 -4.05
CA MET A 49 0.53 0.40 -5.42
C MET A 49 1.24 1.30 -6.45
N GLY A 50 1.19 2.61 -6.26
CA GLY A 50 1.81 3.59 -7.14
C GLY A 50 3.31 3.37 -7.32
N ILE A 51 4.04 3.18 -6.23
CA ILE A 51 5.50 2.98 -6.24
C ILE A 51 5.93 1.53 -6.52
N GLY A 52 4.98 0.60 -6.70
CA GLY A 52 5.26 -0.82 -6.94
C GLY A 52 5.53 -1.63 -5.67
N GLY A 53 5.31 -1.06 -4.48
CA GLY A 53 5.49 -1.75 -3.19
C GLY A 53 4.49 -2.89 -2.98
N PHE A 54 3.33 -2.83 -3.63
CA PHE A 54 2.30 -3.89 -3.62
C PHE A 54 2.27 -4.70 -4.92
N THR A 55 3.41 -4.83 -5.61
CA THR A 55 3.52 -5.76 -6.73
C THR A 55 3.08 -7.17 -6.29
N PRO A 56 2.20 -7.89 -7.03
CA PRO A 56 1.73 -7.61 -8.39
C PRO A 56 0.29 -7.05 -8.46
N LEU A 57 -0.20 -6.35 -7.44
CA LEU A 57 -1.55 -5.80 -7.46
C LEU A 57 -1.77 -4.82 -8.61
N ASP A 58 -2.99 -4.85 -9.16
CA ASP A 58 -3.45 -3.92 -10.20
C ASP A 58 -4.34 -2.82 -9.61
N GLY A 59 -4.81 -3.00 -8.38
CA GLY A 59 -5.75 -2.14 -7.69
C GLY A 59 -6.37 -2.81 -6.47
N PHE A 60 -7.54 -2.35 -6.06
CA PHE A 60 -8.25 -2.89 -4.90
C PHE A 60 -8.90 -4.24 -5.20
N MET A 61 -8.82 -5.15 -4.23
CA MET A 61 -9.22 -6.56 -4.36
C MET A 61 -10.73 -6.72 -4.50
N GLY A 62 -11.13 -7.67 -5.37
CA GLY A 62 -12.49 -8.18 -5.45
C GLY A 62 -12.83 -9.14 -4.31
N LYS A 63 -14.11 -9.51 -4.19
CA LYS A 63 -14.61 -10.34 -3.11
C LYS A 63 -13.92 -11.70 -3.01
N ALA A 64 -13.61 -12.34 -4.15
CA ALA A 64 -12.96 -13.63 -4.17
C ALA A 64 -11.54 -13.58 -3.59
N ASP A 65 -10.76 -12.55 -3.94
CA ASP A 65 -9.43 -12.34 -3.37
C ASP A 65 -9.51 -11.97 -1.89
N TRP A 66 -10.41 -11.05 -1.51
CA TRP A 66 -10.64 -10.70 -0.11
C TRP A 66 -10.92 -11.93 0.75
N GLN A 67 -11.89 -12.77 0.33
CA GLN A 67 -12.26 -13.98 1.08
C GLN A 67 -11.08 -14.96 1.22
N SER A 68 -10.39 -15.22 0.12
CA SER A 68 -9.27 -16.16 0.12
C SER A 68 -8.05 -15.63 0.89
N VAL A 69 -7.80 -14.33 0.84
CA VAL A 69 -6.75 -13.69 1.65
C VAL A 69 -7.06 -13.84 3.13
N CYS A 70 -8.30 -13.61 3.56
CA CYS A 70 -8.70 -13.82 4.95
C CYS A 70 -8.57 -15.29 5.38
N ASP A 71 -9.03 -16.22 4.56
CA ASP A 71 -9.13 -17.64 4.95
C ASP A 71 -7.84 -18.42 4.73
N ASN A 72 -7.12 -18.12 3.65
CA ASN A 72 -6.01 -18.94 3.16
C ASN A 72 -4.70 -18.15 2.98
N MET A 73 -4.70 -16.83 3.20
CA MET A 73 -3.58 -15.92 2.90
C MET A 73 -3.10 -16.04 1.44
N THR A 74 -4.03 -16.19 0.48
CA THR A 74 -3.71 -16.34 -0.94
C THR A 74 -4.66 -15.55 -1.82
N MET A 75 -4.16 -15.09 -2.98
CA MET A 75 -4.95 -14.42 -4.01
C MET A 75 -5.27 -15.35 -5.19
N PRO A 76 -6.51 -15.82 -5.36
CA PRO A 76 -6.92 -16.62 -6.53
C PRO A 76 -6.66 -15.91 -7.86
N SER A 77 -6.89 -14.60 -7.94
CA SER A 77 -6.64 -13.81 -9.15
C SER A 77 -5.17 -13.79 -9.59
N LYS A 78 -4.25 -14.12 -8.68
CA LYS A 78 -2.80 -14.21 -8.89
C LYS A 78 -2.28 -15.65 -8.71
N LYS A 79 -3.05 -16.64 -9.14
CA LYS A 79 -2.69 -18.08 -9.13
C LYS A 79 -2.37 -18.63 -7.73
N GLY A 80 -3.08 -18.15 -6.72
CA GLY A 80 -2.85 -18.58 -5.34
C GLY A 80 -1.60 -18.00 -4.68
N LEU A 81 -1.12 -16.85 -5.19
CA LEU A 81 0.02 -16.15 -4.60
C LEU A 81 -0.25 -15.83 -3.12
N PHE A 82 0.74 -16.09 -2.27
CA PHE A 82 0.67 -15.73 -0.85
C PHE A 82 0.47 -14.22 -0.67
N TRP A 83 -0.57 -13.85 0.09
CA TRP A 83 -0.86 -12.46 0.43
C TRP A 83 -1.65 -12.40 1.75
N PRO A 84 -1.08 -11.83 2.82
CA PRO A 84 -1.63 -12.03 4.17
C PRO A 84 -2.69 -11.04 4.62
N ILE A 85 -2.87 -9.90 3.92
CA ILE A 85 -3.77 -8.82 4.35
C ILE A 85 -4.61 -8.33 3.15
N PRO A 86 -5.95 -8.19 3.29
CA PRO A 86 -6.77 -7.60 2.24
C PRO A 86 -6.41 -6.14 1.94
N ILE A 87 -6.37 -5.79 0.66
CA ILE A 87 -6.20 -4.40 0.19
C ILE A 87 -7.51 -3.98 -0.45
N THR A 88 -8.32 -3.24 0.29
CA THR A 88 -9.71 -2.92 -0.06
C THR A 88 -9.99 -1.42 0.00
N LEU A 89 -10.94 -0.97 -0.81
CA LEU A 89 -11.49 0.39 -0.81
C LEU A 89 -12.94 0.33 -0.39
N SER A 90 -13.30 1.09 0.63
CA SER A 90 -14.68 1.15 1.12
C SER A 90 -15.40 2.42 0.69
N ALA A 91 -16.72 2.33 0.50
CA ALA A 91 -17.62 3.43 0.18
C ALA A 91 -18.93 3.29 0.95
N THR A 92 -19.62 4.41 1.21
CA THR A 92 -20.96 4.35 1.79
C THR A 92 -21.94 3.69 0.81
N LYS A 93 -23.08 3.21 1.33
CA LYS A 93 -24.10 2.56 0.50
C LYS A 93 -24.62 3.52 -0.56
N GLU A 94 -24.89 4.76 -0.17
CA GLU A 94 -25.41 5.80 -1.04
C GLU A 94 -24.46 6.06 -2.20
N LEU A 95 -23.18 6.28 -1.92
CA LEU A 95 -22.17 6.49 -2.95
C LEU A 95 -21.99 5.26 -3.84
N ALA A 96 -21.98 4.07 -3.25
CA ALA A 96 -21.86 2.83 -4.01
C ALA A 96 -23.07 2.57 -4.92
N GLU A 97 -24.29 2.98 -4.52
CA GLU A 97 -25.49 2.89 -5.36
C GLU A 97 -25.43 3.81 -6.58
N GLU A 98 -24.84 4.99 -6.43
CA GLU A 98 -24.64 5.95 -7.52
C GLU A 98 -23.60 5.53 -8.55
N ILE A 99 -22.67 4.63 -8.19
CA ILE A 99 -21.58 4.17 -9.06
C ILE A 99 -22.00 2.86 -9.74
N ALA A 100 -21.95 2.82 -11.08
CA ALA A 100 -22.20 1.60 -11.83
C ALA A 100 -20.94 0.72 -11.92
N VAL A 101 -21.12 -0.61 -12.00
CA VAL A 101 -20.04 -1.51 -12.37
C VAL A 101 -19.63 -1.21 -13.82
N GLY A 102 -18.33 -1.04 -14.05
CA GLY A 102 -17.75 -0.59 -15.32
C GLY A 102 -17.49 0.92 -15.37
N GLU A 103 -18.04 1.70 -14.45
CA GLU A 103 -17.81 3.15 -14.36
C GLU A 103 -16.37 3.45 -13.85
N GLU A 104 -15.82 4.57 -14.29
CA GLU A 104 -14.58 5.10 -13.75
C GLU A 104 -14.88 6.17 -12.70
N VAL A 105 -14.09 6.16 -11.63
CA VAL A 105 -14.21 7.09 -10.51
C VAL A 105 -12.86 7.74 -10.20
N ALA A 106 -12.89 8.90 -9.56
CA ALA A 106 -11.71 9.61 -9.08
C ALA A 106 -11.57 9.43 -7.57
N LEU A 107 -10.41 8.97 -7.12
CA LEU A 107 -10.10 8.68 -5.73
C LEU A 107 -9.38 9.88 -5.12
N TRP A 108 -9.93 10.42 -4.03
CA TRP A 108 -9.45 11.63 -3.39
C TRP A 108 -9.08 11.36 -1.95
N ASP A 109 -7.88 11.78 -1.55
CA ASP A 109 -7.50 11.78 -0.14
C ASP A 109 -8.39 12.76 0.63
N GLU A 110 -9.12 12.26 1.62
CA GLU A 110 -10.05 13.06 2.41
C GLU A 110 -9.35 14.06 3.32
N GLU A 111 -8.13 13.74 3.77
CA GLU A 111 -7.35 14.56 4.69
C GLU A 111 -6.71 15.77 3.98
N THR A 112 -6.17 15.59 2.79
CA THR A 112 -5.46 16.64 2.04
C THR A 112 -6.32 17.27 0.94
N GLY A 113 -7.39 16.62 0.53
CA GLY A 113 -8.20 17.02 -0.62
C GLY A 113 -7.48 16.82 -1.95
N GLU A 114 -6.47 15.96 -2.00
CA GLU A 114 -5.67 15.69 -3.20
C GLU A 114 -6.26 14.56 -4.05
N LEU A 115 -6.20 14.72 -5.37
CA LEU A 115 -6.55 13.66 -6.32
C LEU A 115 -5.42 12.61 -6.36
N MET A 116 -5.70 11.43 -5.84
CA MET A 116 -4.71 10.37 -5.68
C MET A 116 -4.67 9.38 -6.85
N ALA A 117 -5.83 9.05 -7.42
CA ALA A 117 -5.90 8.04 -8.49
C ALA A 117 -7.23 8.14 -9.26
N THR A 118 -7.30 7.40 -10.39
CA THR A 118 -8.57 6.96 -10.97
C THR A 118 -8.70 5.45 -10.85
N MET A 119 -9.93 4.95 -10.79
CA MET A 119 -10.22 3.51 -10.72
C MET A 119 -11.39 3.17 -11.64
N LYS A 120 -11.28 2.06 -12.35
CA LYS A 120 -12.43 1.45 -13.04
C LYS A 120 -13.08 0.44 -12.11
N VAL A 121 -14.29 0.72 -11.65
CA VAL A 121 -15.03 -0.18 -10.75
C VAL A 121 -15.43 -1.45 -11.50
N THR A 122 -14.89 -2.59 -11.11
CA THR A 122 -15.21 -3.89 -11.72
C THR A 122 -16.15 -4.73 -10.86
N GLU A 123 -16.19 -4.47 -9.56
CA GLU A 123 -17.04 -5.19 -8.61
C GLU A 123 -17.42 -4.29 -7.43
N LYS A 124 -18.62 -4.49 -6.89
CA LYS A 124 -19.09 -3.92 -5.62
C LYS A 124 -19.56 -5.06 -4.72
N TYR A 125 -19.12 -5.07 -3.47
CA TYR A 125 -19.46 -6.17 -2.55
C TYR A 125 -19.42 -5.73 -1.10
N THR A 126 -20.12 -6.47 -0.24
CA THR A 126 -20.06 -6.34 1.21
C THR A 126 -19.23 -7.44 1.82
N ILE A 127 -18.62 -7.15 2.96
CA ILE A 127 -17.80 -8.10 3.73
C ILE A 127 -18.38 -8.33 5.12
N ASP A 128 -18.04 -9.46 5.72
CA ASP A 128 -18.16 -9.67 7.16
C ASP A 128 -16.90 -9.14 7.85
N LYS A 129 -17.03 -7.95 8.46
CA LYS A 129 -15.92 -7.29 9.17
C LYS A 129 -15.43 -8.09 10.37
N ASN A 130 -16.32 -8.83 11.06
CA ASN A 130 -15.92 -9.69 12.18
C ASN A 130 -15.07 -10.86 11.68
N HIS A 131 -15.49 -11.49 10.58
CA HIS A 131 -14.72 -12.56 9.93
C HIS A 131 -13.31 -12.08 9.55
N GLU A 132 -13.20 -10.93 8.88
CA GLU A 132 -11.90 -10.33 8.55
C GLU A 132 -11.06 -10.11 9.81
N CYS A 133 -11.62 -9.50 10.85
CA CYS A 133 -10.90 -9.23 12.09
C CYS A 133 -10.42 -10.51 12.78
N GLU A 134 -11.27 -11.53 12.90
CA GLU A 134 -10.88 -12.82 13.48
C GLU A 134 -9.75 -13.50 12.70
N LYS A 135 -9.81 -13.46 11.37
CA LYS A 135 -8.81 -14.11 10.52
C LYS A 135 -7.49 -13.36 10.49
N ILE A 136 -7.51 -12.04 10.36
CA ILE A 136 -6.30 -11.20 10.21
C ILE A 136 -5.68 -10.87 11.57
N PHE A 137 -6.47 -10.40 12.53
CA PHE A 137 -5.96 -9.93 13.82
C PHE A 137 -6.09 -10.92 14.96
N ARG A 138 -6.79 -12.05 14.73
CA ARG A 138 -7.09 -13.07 15.74
C ARG A 138 -7.92 -12.55 16.93
N THR A 139 -8.61 -11.45 16.73
CA THR A 139 -9.50 -10.82 17.72
C THR A 139 -10.50 -9.90 17.01
N THR A 140 -11.67 -9.73 17.62
CA THR A 140 -12.68 -8.73 17.23
C THR A 140 -12.74 -7.55 18.22
N ASP A 141 -11.84 -7.53 19.20
CA ASP A 141 -11.79 -6.47 20.20
C ASP A 141 -11.33 -5.14 19.56
N GLN A 142 -12.19 -4.13 19.62
CA GLN A 142 -11.92 -2.80 19.08
C GLN A 142 -10.85 -2.01 19.87
N ALA A 143 -10.36 -2.51 20.99
CA ALA A 143 -9.15 -2.00 21.62
C ALA A 143 -7.91 -2.22 20.72
N HIS A 144 -7.94 -3.23 19.84
CA HIS A 144 -6.90 -3.45 18.83
C HIS A 144 -7.03 -2.42 17.70
N PRO A 145 -5.97 -1.63 17.39
CA PRO A 145 -6.06 -0.55 16.39
C PRO A 145 -6.52 -1.02 15.00
N GLY A 146 -6.04 -2.17 14.53
CA GLY A 146 -6.43 -2.73 13.23
C GLY A 146 -7.91 -3.12 13.18
N VAL A 147 -8.43 -3.73 14.25
CA VAL A 147 -9.86 -4.05 14.37
C VAL A 147 -10.69 -2.79 14.34
N LYS A 148 -10.30 -1.76 15.10
CA LYS A 148 -10.99 -0.47 15.09
C LYS A 148 -11.05 0.13 13.70
N MET A 149 -9.97 0.03 12.92
CA MET A 149 -9.92 0.54 11.53
C MET A 149 -10.87 -0.23 10.62
N VAL A 150 -10.87 -1.57 10.66
CA VAL A 150 -11.78 -2.39 9.84
C VAL A 150 -13.24 -2.14 10.20
N MET A 151 -13.58 -2.05 11.49
CA MET A 151 -14.94 -1.79 11.95
C MET A 151 -15.45 -0.40 11.54
N ALA A 152 -14.54 0.59 11.42
CA ALA A 152 -14.86 1.95 11.00
C ALA A 152 -15.00 2.12 9.47
N GLN A 153 -14.63 1.12 8.67
CA GLN A 153 -14.82 1.18 7.21
C GLN A 153 -16.29 1.33 6.83
N ALA A 154 -16.54 1.92 5.67
CA ALA A 154 -17.88 1.95 5.08
C ALA A 154 -18.35 0.52 4.70
N ASP A 155 -19.63 0.40 4.31
CA ASP A 155 -20.29 -0.91 4.23
C ASP A 155 -20.09 -1.65 2.90
N VAL A 156 -19.71 -0.95 1.83
CA VAL A 156 -19.58 -1.51 0.48
C VAL A 156 -18.15 -1.34 0.00
N ASN A 157 -17.50 -2.42 -0.39
CA ASN A 157 -16.20 -2.35 -1.03
C ASN A 157 -16.34 -2.17 -2.54
N LEU A 158 -15.50 -1.31 -3.10
CA LEU A 158 -15.32 -1.09 -4.53
C LEU A 158 -14.01 -1.74 -4.97
N ALA A 159 -14.05 -2.59 -5.96
CA ALA A 159 -12.88 -3.26 -6.49
C ALA A 159 -12.58 -2.85 -7.92
N GLY A 160 -11.30 -2.90 -8.29
CA GLY A 160 -10.90 -2.68 -9.66
C GLY A 160 -9.49 -2.13 -9.81
N PRO A 161 -8.97 -2.12 -11.06
CA PRO A 161 -7.65 -1.59 -11.35
C PRO A 161 -7.60 -0.08 -11.18
N VAL A 162 -6.45 0.40 -10.69
CA VAL A 162 -6.19 1.82 -10.44
C VAL A 162 -5.10 2.37 -11.35
N LYS A 163 -5.15 3.67 -11.60
CA LYS A 163 -4.07 4.48 -12.16
C LYS A 163 -3.73 5.53 -11.12
N VAL A 164 -2.56 5.42 -10.52
CA VAL A 164 -2.13 6.34 -9.45
C VAL A 164 -1.60 7.62 -10.05
N LEU A 165 -1.96 8.75 -9.46
CA LEU A 165 -1.63 10.09 -9.94
C LEU A 165 -0.76 10.86 -8.95
N SER A 166 -0.72 10.47 -7.68
CA SER A 166 0.05 11.17 -6.67
C SER A 166 0.62 10.21 -5.62
N GLU A 167 1.77 10.59 -5.10
CA GLU A 167 2.39 10.02 -3.91
C GLU A 167 2.15 10.91 -2.67
N SER A 168 1.19 11.87 -2.79
CA SER A 168 0.90 12.87 -1.78
C SER A 168 2.12 13.75 -1.47
N TYR A 169 2.19 14.31 -0.29
CA TYR A 169 3.26 15.23 0.14
C TYR A 169 4.58 14.54 0.52
N PHE A 170 4.60 13.21 0.64
CA PHE A 170 5.74 12.45 1.20
C PHE A 170 7.07 12.68 0.48
N PRO A 171 7.16 12.66 -0.86
CA PRO A 171 8.44 12.89 -1.55
C PRO A 171 9.05 14.26 -1.27
N LYS A 172 8.20 15.29 -1.10
CA LYS A 172 8.66 16.66 -0.81
C LYS A 172 9.02 16.86 0.65
N GLN A 173 8.19 16.34 1.56
CA GLN A 173 8.41 16.48 2.99
C GLN A 173 9.64 15.71 3.49
N PHE A 174 9.92 14.58 2.87
CA PHE A 174 11.00 13.67 3.27
C PHE A 174 12.05 13.55 2.16
N GLU A 175 12.41 14.68 1.55
CA GLU A 175 13.43 14.73 0.52
C GLU A 175 14.75 14.13 1.01
N GLY A 176 15.35 13.24 0.21
CA GLY A 176 16.56 12.49 0.58
C GLY A 176 16.34 11.27 1.49
N LEU A 177 15.17 11.17 2.14
CA LEU A 177 14.79 10.01 2.96
C LEU A 177 13.74 9.13 2.28
N TYR A 178 12.78 9.75 1.57
CA TYR A 178 11.78 9.01 0.82
C TYR A 178 12.43 8.22 -0.31
N GLN A 179 12.19 6.92 -0.35
CA GLN A 179 12.81 6.04 -1.33
C GLN A 179 11.81 5.04 -1.89
N ARG A 180 11.69 5.01 -3.21
CA ARG A 180 10.84 4.06 -3.92
C ARG A 180 11.52 2.68 -4.00
N PRO A 181 10.76 1.56 -4.05
CA PRO A 181 11.33 0.23 -4.21
C PRO A 181 12.29 0.07 -5.40
N ALA A 182 12.00 0.74 -6.53
CA ALA A 182 12.89 0.72 -7.70
C ALA A 182 14.25 1.34 -7.41
N GLU A 183 14.29 2.45 -6.66
CA GLU A 183 15.52 3.15 -6.29
C GLU A 183 16.35 2.32 -5.28
N ALA A 184 15.68 1.74 -4.27
CA ALA A 184 16.34 0.84 -3.31
C ALA A 184 16.95 -0.38 -4.02
N ARG A 185 16.20 -1.02 -4.92
CA ARG A 185 16.69 -2.16 -5.70
C ARG A 185 17.87 -1.80 -6.59
N LYS A 186 17.84 -0.64 -7.26
CA LYS A 186 18.93 -0.11 -8.05
C LYS A 186 20.18 0.09 -7.19
N MET A 187 20.04 0.70 -6.02
CA MET A 187 21.15 0.89 -5.07
C MET A 187 21.76 -0.43 -4.62
N PHE A 188 20.96 -1.46 -4.33
CA PHE A 188 21.47 -2.79 -3.96
C PHE A 188 22.25 -3.43 -5.12
N GLN A 189 21.74 -3.31 -6.34
CA GLN A 189 22.39 -3.82 -7.53
C GLN A 189 23.74 -3.12 -7.81
N GLU A 190 23.79 -1.80 -7.69
CA GLU A 190 25.02 -0.99 -7.86
C GLU A 190 26.08 -1.34 -6.82
N ARG A 191 25.66 -1.72 -5.62
CA ARG A 191 26.55 -2.19 -4.55
C ARG A 191 26.97 -3.66 -4.69
N GLY A 192 26.39 -4.39 -5.64
CA GLY A 192 26.63 -5.81 -5.82
C GLY A 192 25.99 -6.69 -4.75
N TRP A 193 25.01 -6.19 -4.01
CA TRP A 193 24.32 -6.93 -2.97
C TRP A 193 23.26 -7.87 -3.57
N SER A 194 23.29 -9.14 -3.14
CA SER A 194 22.28 -10.16 -3.48
C SER A 194 21.37 -10.48 -2.30
N THR A 195 21.89 -10.35 -1.09
CA THR A 195 21.18 -10.56 0.17
C THR A 195 21.20 -9.28 1.00
N VAL A 196 20.01 -8.85 1.45
CA VAL A 196 19.86 -7.62 2.22
C VAL A 196 18.96 -7.88 3.41
N ALA A 197 19.44 -7.59 4.60
CA ALA A 197 18.61 -7.53 5.79
C ALA A 197 17.99 -6.13 5.93
N ALA A 198 16.68 -6.05 6.15
CA ALA A 198 15.99 -4.80 6.43
C ALA A 198 15.75 -4.67 7.94
N LEU A 199 16.29 -3.61 8.54
CA LEU A 199 16.02 -3.23 9.93
C LEU A 199 15.06 -2.05 9.94
N GLN A 200 13.77 -2.32 10.21
CA GLN A 200 12.76 -1.27 10.29
C GLN A 200 12.72 -0.66 11.70
N LEU A 201 12.83 0.66 11.75
CA LEU A 201 12.84 1.44 12.98
C LEU A 201 11.77 2.52 12.96
N ARG A 202 11.21 2.82 14.14
CA ARG A 202 10.26 3.91 14.37
C ARG A 202 10.85 5.03 15.24
N ASN A 203 11.93 4.73 15.94
CA ASN A 203 12.65 5.61 16.86
C ASN A 203 14.11 5.73 16.43
N PRO A 204 14.84 6.75 16.89
CA PRO A 204 16.26 6.88 16.64
C PRO A 204 17.03 5.60 17.03
N MET A 205 18.02 5.26 16.21
CA MET A 205 18.83 4.07 16.42
C MET A 205 19.72 4.22 17.67
N HIS A 206 19.71 3.21 18.52
CA HIS A 206 20.58 3.14 19.70
C HIS A 206 21.45 1.87 19.69
N GLY A 207 22.31 1.67 20.69
CA GLY A 207 23.31 0.61 20.71
C GLY A 207 22.79 -0.81 20.43
N SER A 208 21.60 -1.17 20.93
CA SER A 208 20.99 -2.49 20.62
C SER A 208 20.61 -2.64 19.16
N HIS A 209 20.08 -1.59 18.53
CA HIS A 209 19.79 -1.61 17.09
C HIS A 209 21.05 -1.70 16.24
N ALA A 210 22.13 -0.97 16.64
CA ALA A 210 23.43 -1.07 16.00
C ALA A 210 24.00 -2.49 16.08
N TYR A 211 23.86 -3.14 17.24
CA TYR A 211 24.29 -4.53 17.43
C TYR A 211 23.54 -5.48 16.48
N LEU A 212 22.21 -5.34 16.34
CA LEU A 212 21.43 -6.14 15.40
C LEU A 212 21.85 -5.91 13.95
N ALA A 213 22.14 -4.65 13.58
CA ALA A 213 22.66 -4.33 12.25
C ALA A 213 24.01 -4.99 12.00
N TRP A 214 24.92 -4.98 12.97
CA TRP A 214 26.22 -5.68 12.85
C TRP A 214 26.07 -7.19 12.68
N VAL A 215 25.20 -7.83 13.47
CA VAL A 215 24.89 -9.26 13.31
C VAL A 215 24.37 -9.56 11.91
N ALA A 216 23.51 -8.69 11.37
CA ALA A 216 22.96 -8.87 10.02
C ALA A 216 24.04 -8.72 8.92
N ILE A 217 25.00 -7.80 9.08
CA ILE A 217 26.13 -7.62 8.14
C ILE A 217 27.03 -8.87 8.09
N GLU A 218 27.14 -9.64 9.17
CA GLU A 218 27.94 -10.87 9.19
C GLU A 218 27.34 -12.00 8.31
N VAL A 219 26.04 -11.94 8.00
CA VAL A 219 25.31 -13.00 7.28
C VAL A 219 24.65 -12.54 5.98
N CYS A 220 24.64 -11.24 5.69
CA CYS A 220 24.09 -10.66 4.48
C CYS A 220 25.11 -9.73 3.82
N ASP A 221 24.94 -9.46 2.53
CA ASP A 221 25.79 -8.52 1.79
C ASP A 221 25.63 -7.07 2.28
N GLY A 222 24.47 -6.75 2.84
CA GLY A 222 24.22 -5.43 3.38
C GLY A 222 23.00 -5.35 4.30
N VAL A 223 22.91 -4.22 5.00
CA VAL A 223 21.76 -3.89 5.85
C VAL A 223 21.10 -2.61 5.35
N TYR A 224 19.80 -2.69 5.16
CA TYR A 224 18.96 -1.55 4.81
C TYR A 224 18.26 -1.03 6.06
N ILE A 225 18.67 0.14 6.55
CA ILE A 225 18.00 0.80 7.67
C ILE A 225 16.76 1.48 7.14
N HIS A 226 15.62 0.89 7.41
CA HIS A 226 14.32 1.37 6.95
C HIS A 226 13.63 2.15 8.06
N GLN A 227 13.86 3.47 8.07
CA GLN A 227 13.23 4.36 9.04
C GLN A 227 11.79 4.64 8.65
N LEU A 228 10.85 4.45 9.58
CA LEU A 228 9.46 4.83 9.39
C LEU A 228 9.29 6.32 9.70
N VAL A 229 8.97 7.09 8.66
CA VAL A 229 8.66 8.52 8.73
C VAL A 229 7.24 8.76 8.19
N GLY A 230 6.64 9.94 8.47
CA GLY A 230 5.30 10.29 7.99
C GLY A 230 4.32 10.49 9.13
N LYS A 231 3.15 9.85 9.09
CA LYS A 231 2.11 10.00 10.11
C LYS A 231 2.54 9.34 11.44
N LEU A 232 2.87 10.19 12.40
CA LEU A 232 3.36 9.76 13.71
C LEU A 232 2.21 9.32 14.61
N LYS A 233 2.51 8.34 15.50
CA LYS A 233 1.66 7.99 16.63
C LYS A 233 2.15 8.71 17.89
N PRO A 234 1.30 8.86 18.92
CA PRO A 234 1.76 9.38 20.20
C PRO A 234 3.00 8.63 20.72
N GLY A 235 4.07 9.38 21.01
CA GLY A 235 5.36 8.84 21.45
C GLY A 235 6.38 8.52 20.35
N ASP A 236 6.04 8.66 19.08
CA ASP A 236 7.02 8.59 17.98
C ASP A 236 7.85 9.88 17.94
N ILE A 237 9.09 9.75 17.49
CA ILE A 237 10.02 10.89 17.34
C ILE A 237 9.86 11.50 15.94
N PRO A 238 9.73 12.83 15.80
CA PRO A 238 9.68 13.51 14.50
C PRO A 238 10.93 13.25 13.65
N ALA A 239 10.77 13.30 12.33
CA ALA A 239 11.85 12.97 11.38
C ALA A 239 13.00 13.99 11.35
N ASP A 240 12.80 15.18 11.92
CA ASP A 240 13.77 16.28 12.02
C ASP A 240 14.65 16.19 13.29
N VAL A 241 14.40 15.23 14.15
CA VAL A 241 15.16 14.91 15.37
C VAL A 241 16.13 13.76 15.16
#